data_7ef46dd108b78265ba1fa2f3735440d2
#
_entry.id   7ef46dd108b78265ba1fa2f3735440d2
#
_cell.length_a   1.000
_cell.length_b   1.000
_cell.length_c   1.000
_cell.angle_alpha   90.00
_cell.angle_beta   90.00
_cell.angle_gamma   90.00
#
_symmetry.space_group_name_H-M   'P 1'
#
loop_
_entity.id
_entity.type
_entity.pdbx_description
1 polymer ?
#
loop_
_entity_poly.entity_id
_entity_poly.type
_entity_poly.pdbx_seq_one_letter_code
_entity_poly.pdbx_strand_id
1 'polypeptide(L)'
;MIIKLPLRIISKKNSRRNFGRVSLPSKAYMNFQSLAGEYLIPLRQNYIVKPFILHVFYHIKGNYHSDLDNAVTSLLDCLQHYQIISDDDLCIEIHARKENGSNDWLCEIELVEK
;
A
#
# COMPACT_ATOMS: atom_id res chain seq x y z
N MET A 1 -1.10 9.63 11.80
CA MET A 1 -0.15 9.85 10.66
C MET A 1 -0.93 9.77 9.36
N ILE A 2 -0.81 10.77 8.54
CA ILE A 2 -1.48 10.83 7.22
C ILE A 2 -0.43 10.73 6.14
N ILE A 3 -0.67 9.84 5.18
CA ILE A 3 0.25 9.58 4.06
C ILE A 3 -0.55 9.71 2.76
N LYS A 4 0.03 10.38 1.78
CA LYS A 4 -0.56 10.48 0.44
C LYS A 4 0.40 9.91 -0.59
N LEU A 5 -0.05 8.87 -1.30
CA LEU A 5 0.73 8.22 -2.35
C LEU A 5 0.06 8.49 -3.70
N PRO A 6 0.64 9.36 -4.55
CA PRO A 6 0.10 9.62 -5.89
C PRO A 6 0.50 8.52 -6.87
N LEU A 7 0.16 7.29 -6.54
CA LEU A 7 0.59 6.11 -7.26
C LEU A 7 -0.57 5.12 -7.44
N ARG A 8 -0.53 4.39 -8.55
CA ARG A 8 -1.35 3.20 -8.71
C ARG A 8 -0.79 2.10 -7.84
N ILE A 9 -1.65 1.53 -6.99
CA ILE A 9 -1.24 0.40 -6.14
C ILE A 9 -1.23 -0.87 -6.98
N ILE A 10 -0.09 -1.54 -7.04
CA ILE A 10 0.06 -2.80 -7.77
C ILE A 10 -0.04 -3.95 -6.78
N SER A 11 -0.87 -4.94 -7.10
CA SER A 11 -1.02 -6.12 -6.25
C SER A 11 0.19 -7.04 -6.37
N LYS A 12 0.85 -7.30 -5.26
CA LYS A 12 1.91 -8.29 -5.18
C LYS A 12 1.38 -9.69 -5.45
N LYS A 13 0.20 -9.98 -4.91
CA LYS A 13 -0.43 -11.29 -5.00
C LYS A 13 -0.80 -11.68 -6.42
N ASN A 14 -1.32 -10.74 -7.21
CA ASN A 14 -1.84 -10.99 -8.55
C ASN A 14 -0.84 -10.68 -9.69
N SER A 15 0.39 -10.28 -9.35
CA SER A 15 1.38 -9.90 -10.36
C SER A 15 2.74 -10.55 -10.10
N ARG A 16 2.73 -11.87 -9.89
CA ARG A 16 3.95 -12.63 -9.65
C ARG A 16 4.51 -13.21 -10.95
N ARG A 17 5.84 -13.33 -10.99
CA ARG A 17 6.56 -14.01 -12.08
C ARG A 17 6.97 -15.38 -11.60
N ASN A 18 6.82 -16.39 -12.47
CA ASN A 18 7.19 -17.76 -12.15
C ASN A 18 8.39 -18.20 -12.98
N PHE A 19 9.41 -18.70 -12.31
CA PHE A 19 10.62 -19.25 -12.93
C PHE A 19 10.85 -20.65 -12.38
N GLY A 20 10.26 -21.66 -13.07
CA GLY A 20 10.31 -23.03 -12.58
C GLY A 20 9.64 -23.15 -11.22
N ARG A 21 10.43 -23.48 -10.17
CA ARG A 21 9.93 -23.61 -8.80
C ARG A 21 9.95 -22.29 -8.02
N VAL A 22 10.47 -21.21 -8.62
CA VAL A 22 10.62 -19.92 -7.95
C VAL A 22 9.52 -18.99 -8.40
N SER A 23 8.81 -18.38 -7.44
CA SER A 23 7.81 -17.35 -7.70
C SER A 23 8.32 -16.01 -7.17
N LEU A 24 8.46 -15.03 -8.05
CA LEU A 24 8.97 -13.70 -7.72
C LEU A 24 7.89 -12.64 -7.95
N PRO A 25 7.94 -11.50 -7.24
CA PRO A 25 7.07 -10.37 -7.54
C PRO A 25 7.31 -9.88 -8.97
N SER A 26 6.29 -9.36 -9.63
CA SER A 26 6.40 -8.79 -10.97
C SER A 26 7.30 -7.55 -10.98
N LYS A 27 7.80 -7.19 -12.17
CA LYS A 27 8.55 -5.93 -12.33
C LYS A 27 7.66 -4.73 -12.00
N ALA A 28 6.37 -4.80 -12.36
CA ALA A 28 5.42 -3.74 -12.06
C ALA A 28 5.27 -3.51 -10.55
N TYR A 29 5.16 -4.60 -9.76
CA TYR A 29 5.09 -4.50 -8.30
C TYR A 29 6.38 -3.92 -7.73
N MET A 30 7.54 -4.41 -8.19
CA MET A 30 8.83 -3.93 -7.69
C MET A 30 9.04 -2.45 -8.00
N ASN A 31 8.61 -2.00 -9.18
CA ASN A 31 8.67 -0.60 -9.55
C ASN A 31 7.76 0.25 -8.68
N PHE A 32 6.54 -0.22 -8.43
CA PHE A 32 5.61 0.44 -7.51
C PHE A 32 6.21 0.56 -6.11
N GLN A 33 6.78 -0.53 -5.58
CA GLN A 33 7.38 -0.53 -4.25
C GLN A 33 8.54 0.47 -4.18
N SER A 34 9.37 0.53 -5.20
CA SER A 34 10.49 1.47 -5.27
C SER A 34 10.00 2.92 -5.28
N LEU A 35 8.97 3.23 -6.07
CA LEU A 35 8.39 4.57 -6.12
C LEU A 35 7.74 4.96 -4.79
N ALA A 36 7.05 4.01 -4.14
CA ALA A 36 6.45 4.25 -2.84
C ALA A 36 7.49 4.63 -1.79
N GLY A 37 8.70 4.09 -1.91
CA GLY A 37 9.82 4.42 -1.01
C GLY A 37 10.15 5.90 -1.00
N GLU A 38 9.99 6.59 -2.11
CA GLU A 38 10.25 8.04 -2.18
C GLU A 38 9.36 8.82 -1.22
N TYR A 39 8.15 8.33 -0.99
CA TYR A 39 7.18 8.97 -0.09
C TYR A 39 7.23 8.42 1.33
N LEU A 40 7.64 7.16 1.51
CA LEU A 40 7.60 6.49 2.81
C LEU A 40 8.88 6.61 3.60
N ILE A 41 10.05 6.58 2.94
CA ILE A 41 11.35 6.68 3.62
C ILE A 41 11.44 7.92 4.51
N PRO A 42 11.01 9.12 4.09
CA PRO A 42 11.07 10.29 4.97
C PRO A 42 10.22 10.19 6.23
N LEU A 43 9.28 9.26 6.28
CA LEU A 43 8.35 9.08 7.40
C LEU A 43 8.78 8.00 8.39
N ARG A 44 9.91 7.33 8.14
CA ARG A 44 10.39 6.20 8.97
C ARG A 44 10.61 6.57 10.42
N GLN A 45 10.88 7.85 10.72
CA GLN A 45 11.03 8.33 12.08
C GLN A 45 9.77 8.17 12.92
N ASN A 46 8.61 8.00 12.29
CA ASN A 46 7.32 7.81 12.96
C ASN A 46 6.98 6.33 13.14
N TYR A 47 7.95 5.49 13.23
CA TYR A 47 7.84 4.04 13.30
C TYR A 47 6.81 3.56 14.34
N ILE A 48 5.76 2.90 13.84
CA ILE A 48 4.65 2.44 14.68
C ILE A 48 4.93 1.03 15.19
N VAL A 49 4.94 0.88 16.51
CA VAL A 49 5.19 -0.42 17.19
C VAL A 49 4.01 -0.86 18.06
N LYS A 50 2.90 -0.12 18.01
CA LYS A 50 1.68 -0.39 18.77
C LYS A 50 0.54 -0.77 17.83
N PRO A 51 -0.52 -1.42 18.34
CA PRO A 51 -1.72 -1.67 17.52
C PRO A 51 -2.26 -0.38 16.92
N PHE A 52 -2.73 -0.46 15.69
CA PHE A 52 -3.23 0.71 14.96
C PHE A 52 -4.45 0.38 14.11
N ILE A 53 -5.20 1.43 13.79
CA ILE A 53 -6.31 1.39 12.85
C ILE A 53 -5.83 1.98 11.52
N LEU A 54 -6.15 1.32 10.43
CA LEU A 54 -5.82 1.76 9.07
C LEU A 54 -7.05 2.31 8.38
N HIS A 55 -6.94 3.55 7.88
CA HIS A 55 -7.95 4.14 6.99
C HIS A 55 -7.33 4.33 5.63
N VAL A 56 -8.03 3.89 4.57
CA VAL A 56 -7.57 4.02 3.19
C VAL A 56 -8.69 4.57 2.32
N PHE A 57 -8.39 5.64 1.57
CA PHE A 57 -9.24 6.11 0.49
C PHE A 57 -8.43 6.09 -0.80
N TYR A 58 -8.80 5.16 -1.70
CA TYR A 58 -8.08 4.93 -2.94
C TYR A 58 -8.83 5.56 -4.10
N HIS A 59 -8.24 6.63 -4.68
CA HIS A 59 -8.75 7.32 -5.85
C HIS A 59 -8.18 6.66 -7.10
N ILE A 60 -9.05 6.03 -7.88
CA ILE A 60 -8.68 5.31 -9.08
C ILE A 60 -8.87 6.20 -10.30
N LYS A 61 -7.82 6.31 -11.12
CA LYS A 61 -7.85 7.11 -12.33
C LYS A 61 -8.84 6.53 -13.32
N GLY A 62 -9.76 7.38 -13.85
CA GLY A 62 -10.68 6.99 -14.89
C GLY A 62 -11.46 5.72 -14.58
N ASN A 63 -11.50 4.80 -15.54
CA ASN A 63 -12.22 3.54 -15.43
C ASN A 63 -11.28 2.34 -15.20
N TYR A 64 -10.05 2.58 -14.76
CA TYR A 64 -9.13 1.50 -14.47
C TYR A 64 -9.69 0.59 -13.38
N HIS A 65 -9.35 -0.69 -13.47
CA HIS A 65 -9.76 -1.68 -12.49
C HIS A 65 -8.67 -1.87 -11.44
N SER A 66 -9.07 -1.95 -10.17
CA SER A 66 -8.15 -2.25 -9.07
C SER A 66 -8.93 -2.87 -7.92
N ASP A 67 -8.50 -4.05 -7.45
CA ASP A 67 -9.13 -4.73 -6.33
C ASP A 67 -8.72 -4.06 -5.01
N LEU A 68 -9.69 -3.64 -4.22
CA LEU A 68 -9.44 -2.91 -2.99
C LEU A 68 -8.71 -3.74 -1.94
N ASP A 69 -9.11 -4.98 -1.74
CA ASP A 69 -8.49 -5.88 -0.75
C ASP A 69 -7.02 -6.15 -1.10
N ASN A 70 -6.72 -6.38 -2.38
CA ASN A 70 -5.35 -6.59 -2.84
C ASN A 70 -4.51 -5.31 -2.71
N ALA A 71 -5.11 -4.15 -2.96
CA ALA A 71 -4.43 -2.87 -2.77
C ALA A 71 -4.05 -2.65 -1.31
N VAL A 72 -4.97 -2.93 -0.38
CA VAL A 72 -4.72 -2.79 1.06
C VAL A 72 -3.59 -3.72 1.50
N THR A 73 -3.60 -4.97 1.04
CA THR A 73 -2.54 -5.93 1.36
C THR A 73 -1.17 -5.44 0.89
N SER A 74 -1.10 -4.93 -0.34
CA SER A 74 0.15 -4.38 -0.89
C SER A 74 0.61 -3.13 -0.15
N LEU A 75 -0.31 -2.28 0.29
CA LEU A 75 0.02 -1.11 1.11
C LEU A 75 0.64 -1.52 2.44
N LEU A 76 0.04 -2.48 3.15
CA LEU A 76 0.57 -2.96 4.42
C LEU A 76 1.97 -3.56 4.23
N ASP A 77 2.19 -4.31 3.15
CA ASP A 77 3.52 -4.84 2.82
C ASP A 77 4.53 -3.71 2.63
N CYS A 78 4.17 -2.65 1.91
CA CYS A 78 5.05 -1.50 1.70
C CYS A 78 5.34 -0.76 3.00
N LEU A 79 4.32 -0.55 3.83
CA LEU A 79 4.48 0.15 5.11
C LEU A 79 5.44 -0.63 6.02
N GLN A 80 5.33 -1.95 6.04
CA GLN A 80 6.25 -2.79 6.82
C GLN A 80 7.65 -2.81 6.20
N HIS A 81 7.75 -2.93 4.89
CA HIS A 81 9.03 -2.95 4.18
C HIS A 81 9.85 -1.70 4.46
N TYR A 82 9.21 -0.53 4.45
CA TYR A 82 9.88 0.75 4.69
C TYR A 82 9.89 1.16 6.16
N GLN A 83 9.52 0.26 7.06
CA GLN A 83 9.57 0.48 8.51
C GLN A 83 8.73 1.68 8.98
N ILE A 84 7.58 1.86 8.37
CA ILE A 84 6.55 2.77 8.89
C ILE A 84 5.79 2.06 10.02
N ILE A 85 5.56 0.76 9.86
CA ILE A 85 5.00 -0.12 10.88
C ILE A 85 5.97 -1.27 11.13
N SER A 86 6.01 -1.78 12.36
CA SER A 86 6.91 -2.89 12.69
C SER A 86 6.40 -4.22 12.14
N ASP A 87 5.08 -4.40 12.09
CA ASP A 87 4.45 -5.63 11.62
C ASP A 87 3.01 -5.33 11.20
N ASP A 88 2.56 -5.91 10.08
CA ASP A 88 1.19 -5.75 9.62
C ASP A 88 0.18 -6.40 10.58
N ASP A 89 0.62 -7.35 11.41
CA ASP A 89 -0.20 -7.97 12.46
C ASP A 89 -0.68 -6.97 13.52
N LEU A 90 -0.04 -5.81 13.63
CA LEU A 90 -0.47 -4.74 14.51
C LEU A 90 -1.71 -4.02 14.01
N CYS A 91 -2.09 -4.21 12.76
CA CYS A 91 -3.30 -3.62 12.21
C CYS A 91 -4.52 -4.35 12.76
N ILE A 92 -5.27 -3.69 13.65
CA ILE A 92 -6.42 -4.31 14.33
C ILE A 92 -7.75 -3.98 13.68
N GLU A 93 -7.79 -3.00 12.78
CA GLU A 93 -9.03 -2.55 12.15
C GLU A 93 -8.68 -1.87 10.84
N ILE A 94 -9.48 -2.14 9.80
CA ILE A 94 -9.29 -1.56 8.47
C ILE A 94 -10.59 -0.92 8.00
N HIS A 95 -10.52 0.36 7.63
CA HIS A 95 -11.59 1.08 6.96
C HIS A 95 -11.07 1.50 5.60
N ALA A 96 -11.54 0.87 4.55
CA ALA A 96 -11.03 1.11 3.20
C ALA A 96 -12.16 1.31 2.22
N ARG A 97 -11.97 2.24 1.29
CA ARG A 97 -12.87 2.43 0.17
C ARG A 97 -12.10 2.86 -1.07
N LYS A 98 -12.69 2.62 -2.23
CA LYS A 98 -12.14 3.06 -3.51
C LYS A 98 -13.20 3.82 -4.28
N GLU A 99 -12.77 4.71 -5.16
CA GLU A 99 -13.64 5.48 -6.02
C GLU A 99 -12.98 5.68 -7.36
N ASN A 100 -13.71 5.41 -8.45
CA ASN A 100 -13.24 5.62 -9.81
C ASN A 100 -13.53 7.05 -10.28
N GLY A 101 -12.94 7.42 -11.40
CA GLY A 101 -13.23 8.69 -12.06
C GLY A 101 -12.31 9.84 -11.67
N SER A 102 -11.24 9.57 -10.91
CA SER A 102 -10.25 10.59 -10.60
C SER A 102 -9.40 10.94 -11.83
N ASN A 103 -8.89 12.16 -11.88
CA ASN A 103 -7.96 12.57 -12.95
C ASN A 103 -6.61 11.89 -12.82
N ASP A 104 -6.19 11.60 -11.58
CA ASP A 104 -4.92 10.98 -11.28
C ASP A 104 -5.06 9.93 -10.18
N TRP A 105 -4.08 9.05 -10.11
CA TRP A 105 -3.98 8.07 -9.03
C TRP A 105 -3.60 8.77 -7.73
N LEU A 106 -4.33 8.46 -6.65
CA LEU A 106 -3.99 8.94 -5.32
C LEU A 106 -4.51 7.95 -4.28
N CYS A 107 -3.65 7.55 -3.36
CA CYS A 107 -4.05 6.76 -2.21
C CYS A 107 -3.83 7.57 -0.94
N GLU A 108 -4.90 7.89 -0.24
CA GLU A 108 -4.84 8.58 1.05
C GLU A 108 -4.89 7.54 2.16
N ILE A 109 -3.93 7.60 3.06
CA ILE A 109 -3.76 6.61 4.13
C ILE A 109 -3.68 7.34 5.47
N GLU A 110 -4.41 6.85 6.45
CA GLU A 110 -4.28 7.32 7.82
C GLU A 110 -4.04 6.15 8.75
N LEU A 111 -3.02 6.29 9.59
CA LEU A 111 -2.68 5.32 10.63
C LEU A 111 -2.96 5.95 11.98
N VAL A 112 -3.87 5.35 12.77
CA VAL A 112 -4.25 5.85 14.08
C VAL A 112 -3.82 4.82 15.12
N GLU A 113 -2.85 5.16 15.95
CA GLU A 113 -2.41 4.28 17.03
C GLU A 113 -3.49 4.16 18.12
N LYS A 114 -3.58 2.99 18.66
CA LYS A 114 -4.51 2.68 19.77
C LYS A 114 -3.80 2.73 21.11
#